data_f087cd2f01dfa1d571b91cae5e9f0849
#
_entry.id   f087cd2f01dfa1d571b91cae5e9f0849
#
_cell.length_a   1.000
_cell.length_b   1.000
_cell.length_c   1.000
_cell.angle_alpha   90.00
_cell.angle_beta   90.00
_cell.angle_gamma   90.00
#
_symmetry.space_group_name_H-M   'P 1'
#
loop_
_entity.id
_entity.type
_entity.pdbx_description
1 polymer ?
#
loop_
_entity_poly.entity_id
_entity_poly.type
_entity_poly.pdbx_seq_one_letter_code
_entity_poly.pdbx_strand_id
1 'polypeptide(L)'
;MVYTDLCSFYFSVFDEHAVDMTLKEFVELLRGERWKAQVEEYQRLKASGRETEAKKLKRKLAALVIAGRCEGSHAETNLKQWSGDAMLDVDKCNGRVSEFLQVLKDTPWVKAAWRSVSYDGLKLVVRVEAESVDEYRLAYALVAWHVAQLLAFPCDMSCKNPTRPCFASYDPEAFFRPDTEVFPWRRFVTEHPDRVGEILAELKVKTPASASKPLVAASGMLHTFFNEFLAQNPFVDGKKNEFLLKLGRIARYKGVGEEELVRLKTLAVERLAGMGCAAGDIPPRIDSGYRYADMNKGPETPASRAHKAQ
;
A
#
# COMPACT_ATOMS: atom_id res chain seq x y z
N MET A 1 -0.75 -14.29 6.49
CA MET A 1 -0.70 -14.79 5.09
C MET A 1 0.67 -15.42 4.81
N VAL A 2 0.76 -16.44 3.95
CA VAL A 2 2.05 -17.00 3.52
C VAL A 2 2.40 -16.34 2.18
N TYR A 3 3.51 -15.61 2.13
CA TYR A 3 4.03 -15.03 0.90
C TYR A 3 4.76 -16.08 0.08
N THR A 4 4.67 -15.99 -1.25
CA THR A 4 5.41 -16.86 -2.15
C THR A 4 6.69 -16.19 -2.63
N ASP A 5 7.75 -16.96 -2.90
CA ASP A 5 8.94 -16.44 -3.58
C ASP A 5 8.74 -16.38 -5.11
N LEU A 6 7.61 -16.90 -5.60
CA LEU A 6 7.30 -16.97 -7.02
C LEU A 6 6.65 -15.66 -7.50
N CYS A 7 7.15 -15.21 -8.63
CA CYS A 7 6.67 -14.08 -9.43
C CYS A 7 6.22 -14.61 -10.79
N SER A 8 5.44 -13.82 -11.51
CA SER A 8 5.02 -14.19 -12.87
C SER A 8 5.95 -13.60 -13.91
N PHE A 9 6.66 -14.48 -14.63
CA PHE A 9 7.53 -14.10 -15.73
C PHE A 9 6.81 -14.28 -17.06
N TYR A 10 6.90 -13.26 -17.92
CA TYR A 10 6.36 -13.20 -19.27
C TYR A 10 7.49 -13.03 -20.27
N PHE A 11 7.53 -13.80 -21.34
CA PHE A 11 8.54 -13.64 -22.41
C PHE A 11 8.32 -12.35 -23.19
N SER A 12 7.10 -11.81 -23.18
CA SER A 12 6.75 -10.47 -23.64
C SER A 12 5.52 -9.96 -22.87
N VAL A 13 5.28 -8.65 -22.86
CA VAL A 13 4.05 -8.08 -22.23
C VAL A 13 2.77 -8.39 -22.99
N PHE A 14 2.85 -9.09 -24.09
CA PHE A 14 1.70 -9.54 -24.87
C PHE A 14 1.30 -10.99 -24.55
N ASP A 15 2.10 -11.68 -23.74
CA ASP A 15 1.82 -13.07 -23.39
C ASP A 15 0.64 -13.14 -22.42
N GLU A 16 -0.21 -14.10 -22.65
CA GLU A 16 -1.37 -14.40 -21.81
C GLU A 16 -1.08 -15.47 -20.74
N HIS A 17 0.11 -16.06 -20.79
CA HIS A 17 0.54 -17.12 -19.87
C HIS A 17 1.87 -16.75 -19.24
N ALA A 18 1.89 -16.77 -17.92
CA ALA A 18 3.10 -16.57 -17.12
C ALA A 18 3.81 -17.90 -16.88
N VAL A 19 5.12 -17.80 -16.68
CA VAL A 19 5.95 -18.86 -16.11
C VAL A 19 6.37 -18.44 -14.71
N ASP A 20 6.35 -19.36 -13.76
CA ASP A 20 6.82 -19.09 -12.41
C ASP A 20 8.34 -18.86 -12.39
N MET A 21 8.78 -17.79 -11.73
CA MET A 21 10.19 -17.41 -11.59
C MET A 21 10.39 -16.68 -10.26
N THR A 22 11.48 -16.93 -9.58
CA THR A 22 11.83 -16.16 -8.38
C THR A 22 12.50 -14.82 -8.76
N LEU A 23 12.41 -13.83 -7.88
CA LEU A 23 13.14 -12.56 -8.07
C LEU A 23 14.65 -12.80 -8.16
N LYS A 24 15.20 -13.76 -7.40
CA LYS A 24 16.61 -14.12 -7.46
C LYS A 24 17.03 -14.60 -8.86
N GLU A 25 16.29 -15.55 -9.42
CA GLU A 25 16.54 -16.07 -10.78
C GLU A 25 16.48 -14.95 -11.82
N PHE A 26 15.47 -14.06 -11.69
CA PHE A 26 15.37 -12.91 -12.60
C PHE A 26 16.59 -11.98 -12.51
N VAL A 27 17.06 -11.65 -11.30
CA VAL A 27 18.27 -10.83 -11.11
C VAL A 27 19.52 -11.52 -11.67
N GLU A 28 19.66 -12.83 -11.51
CA GLU A 28 20.78 -13.58 -12.14
C GLU A 28 20.72 -13.50 -13.67
N LEU A 29 19.52 -13.56 -14.25
CA LEU A 29 19.36 -13.38 -15.69
C LEU A 29 19.68 -11.95 -16.15
N LEU A 30 19.41 -10.91 -15.33
CA LEU A 30 19.79 -9.52 -15.61
C LEU A 30 21.32 -9.32 -15.62
N ARG A 31 22.05 -10.04 -14.76
CA ARG A 31 23.51 -10.03 -14.72
C ARG A 31 24.16 -10.71 -15.91
N GLY A 32 23.45 -11.71 -16.43
CA GLY A 32 23.90 -12.48 -17.61
C GLY A 32 23.63 -11.73 -18.92
N GLU A 33 24.21 -12.25 -20.00
CA GLU A 33 24.16 -11.60 -21.33
C GLU A 33 22.88 -11.86 -22.13
N ARG A 34 21.88 -12.54 -21.53
CA ARG A 34 20.65 -12.96 -22.23
C ARG A 34 19.94 -11.83 -22.96
N TRP A 35 19.86 -10.64 -22.38
CA TRP A 35 19.19 -9.48 -22.97
C TRP A 35 20.12 -8.38 -23.43
N LYS A 36 21.44 -8.56 -23.31
CA LYS A 36 22.46 -7.57 -23.64
C LYS A 36 22.26 -6.95 -25.03
N ALA A 37 22.23 -7.78 -26.06
CA ALA A 37 22.07 -7.32 -27.43
C ALA A 37 20.77 -6.52 -27.67
N GLN A 38 19.66 -6.93 -27.04
CA GLN A 38 18.37 -6.22 -27.15
C GLN A 38 18.40 -4.87 -26.41
N VAL A 39 19.06 -4.81 -25.25
CA VAL A 39 19.23 -3.59 -24.46
C VAL A 39 20.15 -2.60 -25.20
N GLU A 40 21.27 -3.06 -25.75
CA GLU A 40 22.20 -2.24 -26.54
C GLU A 40 21.50 -1.69 -27.80
N GLU A 41 20.68 -2.51 -28.50
CA GLU A 41 19.88 -2.02 -29.63
C GLU A 41 18.86 -0.99 -29.20
N TYR A 42 18.17 -1.18 -28.05
CA TYR A 42 17.24 -0.19 -27.52
C TYR A 42 17.95 1.15 -27.28
N GLN A 43 19.14 1.12 -26.68
CA GLN A 43 19.92 2.32 -26.40
C GLN A 43 20.38 3.02 -27.69
N ARG A 44 20.82 2.25 -28.70
CA ARG A 44 21.19 2.77 -30.01
C ARG A 44 20.00 3.47 -30.71
N LEU A 45 18.83 2.86 -30.67
CA LEU A 45 17.61 3.45 -31.19
C LEU A 45 17.23 4.76 -30.48
N LYS A 46 17.38 4.78 -29.16
CA LYS A 46 17.15 5.99 -28.34
C LYS A 46 18.13 7.10 -28.69
N ALA A 47 19.41 6.78 -28.76
CA ALA A 47 20.46 7.76 -29.08
C ALA A 47 20.32 8.34 -30.50
N SER A 48 19.74 7.58 -31.45
CA SER A 48 19.46 8.04 -32.81
C SER A 48 18.10 8.73 -32.98
N GLY A 49 17.35 8.98 -31.88
CA GLY A 49 16.05 9.64 -31.92
C GLY A 49 14.90 8.75 -32.44
N ARG A 50 15.13 7.45 -32.67
CA ARG A 50 14.13 6.48 -33.17
C ARG A 50 13.23 5.98 -32.03
N GLU A 51 12.56 6.91 -31.34
CA GLU A 51 11.75 6.66 -30.14
C GLU A 51 10.66 5.59 -30.34
N THR A 52 9.97 5.62 -31.49
CA THR A 52 8.88 4.69 -31.78
C THR A 52 9.39 3.25 -31.88
N GLU A 53 10.55 3.06 -32.48
CA GLU A 53 11.16 1.75 -32.66
C GLU A 53 11.73 1.24 -31.35
N ALA A 54 12.38 2.12 -30.58
CA ALA A 54 12.84 1.81 -29.25
C ALA A 54 11.68 1.33 -28.34
N LYS A 55 10.54 2.04 -28.36
CA LYS A 55 9.33 1.61 -27.61
C LYS A 55 8.79 0.26 -28.09
N LYS A 56 8.79 -0.02 -29.39
CA LYS A 56 8.37 -1.31 -29.94
C LYS A 56 9.32 -2.44 -29.47
N LEU A 57 10.63 -2.18 -29.48
CA LEU A 57 11.63 -3.16 -29.03
C LEU A 57 11.47 -3.42 -27.53
N LYS A 58 11.33 -2.37 -26.68
CA LYS A 58 11.12 -2.51 -25.24
C LYS A 58 9.91 -3.41 -24.92
N ARG A 59 8.81 -3.29 -25.65
CA ARG A 59 7.60 -4.11 -25.45
C ARG A 59 7.79 -5.60 -25.78
N LYS A 60 8.84 -5.95 -26.54
CA LYS A 60 9.23 -7.34 -26.84
C LYS A 60 10.19 -7.94 -25.81
N LEU A 61 10.72 -7.12 -24.89
CA LEU A 61 11.54 -7.65 -23.79
C LEU A 61 10.67 -8.48 -22.85
N ALA A 62 11.27 -9.49 -22.27
CA ALA A 62 10.66 -10.21 -21.17
C ALA A 62 10.38 -9.29 -19.99
N ALA A 63 9.43 -9.67 -19.14
CA ALA A 63 9.06 -8.88 -17.97
C ALA A 63 8.66 -9.77 -16.80
N LEU A 64 8.86 -9.27 -15.58
CA LEU A 64 8.45 -9.93 -14.35
C LEU A 64 7.37 -9.09 -13.64
N VAL A 65 6.30 -9.72 -13.19
CA VAL A 65 5.36 -9.15 -12.22
C VAL A 65 5.88 -9.50 -10.83
N ILE A 66 6.48 -8.53 -10.16
CA ILE A 66 7.24 -8.75 -8.92
C ILE A 66 6.33 -8.95 -7.70
N ALA A 67 5.17 -8.28 -7.65
CA ALA A 67 4.29 -8.36 -6.49
C ALA A 67 3.66 -9.74 -6.25
N GLY A 68 3.81 -10.68 -7.18
CA GLY A 68 3.38 -12.05 -6.97
C GLY A 68 3.07 -12.84 -8.23
N ARG A 69 2.33 -13.92 -8.00
CA ARG A 69 1.97 -14.89 -9.03
C ARG A 69 0.59 -14.59 -9.60
N CYS A 70 0.53 -14.45 -10.93
CA CYS A 70 -0.70 -14.26 -11.69
C CYS A 70 -1.10 -15.57 -12.39
N GLU A 71 -2.39 -15.81 -12.53
CA GLU A 71 -2.94 -16.85 -13.40
C GLU A 71 -3.43 -16.22 -14.71
N GLY A 72 -2.72 -16.50 -15.81
CA GLY A 72 -2.98 -15.89 -17.12
C GLY A 72 -2.19 -14.60 -17.34
N SER A 73 -2.83 -13.59 -17.92
CA SER A 73 -2.22 -12.29 -18.20
C SER A 73 -1.92 -11.50 -16.93
N HIS A 74 -1.12 -10.44 -17.06
CA HIS A 74 -0.77 -9.54 -15.96
C HIS A 74 -1.89 -8.53 -15.58
N ALA A 75 -3.17 -8.92 -15.72
CA ALA A 75 -4.29 -8.15 -15.20
C ALA A 75 -4.34 -8.23 -13.66
N GLU A 76 -4.72 -7.14 -12.99
CA GLU A 76 -4.75 -7.07 -11.52
C GLU A 76 -5.66 -8.16 -10.91
N THR A 77 -6.76 -8.51 -11.58
CA THR A 77 -7.68 -9.58 -11.17
C THR A 77 -7.07 -10.98 -11.21
N ASN A 78 -5.96 -11.14 -11.94
CA ASN A 78 -5.26 -12.40 -12.10
C ASN A 78 -4.18 -12.64 -11.05
N LEU A 79 -3.86 -11.66 -10.21
CA LEU A 79 -2.93 -11.83 -9.09
C LEU A 79 -3.56 -12.74 -8.03
N LYS A 80 -2.99 -13.93 -7.82
CA LYS A 80 -3.51 -14.97 -6.93
C LYS A 80 -2.69 -15.15 -5.66
N GLN A 81 -1.40 -14.94 -5.74
CA GLN A 81 -0.49 -15.07 -4.60
C GLN A 81 0.43 -13.87 -4.52
N TRP A 82 0.59 -13.32 -3.33
CA TRP A 82 1.46 -12.19 -3.08
C TRP A 82 2.89 -12.64 -2.77
N SER A 83 3.89 -11.96 -3.34
CA SER A 83 5.30 -12.15 -2.98
C SER A 83 5.68 -11.40 -1.70
N GLY A 84 4.92 -10.39 -1.33
CA GLY A 84 5.26 -9.44 -0.28
C GLY A 84 6.25 -8.35 -0.72
N ASP A 85 6.56 -8.27 -2.01
CA ASP A 85 7.54 -7.33 -2.56
C ASP A 85 6.84 -6.27 -3.43
N ALA A 86 7.35 -5.03 -3.41
CA ALA A 86 6.91 -3.93 -4.26
C ALA A 86 8.06 -3.45 -5.16
N MET A 87 7.76 -3.23 -6.44
CA MET A 87 8.73 -2.73 -7.42
C MET A 87 8.52 -1.24 -7.66
N LEU A 88 9.56 -0.45 -7.46
CA LEU A 88 9.59 0.99 -7.73
C LEU A 88 10.47 1.29 -8.95
N ASP A 89 10.17 2.41 -9.58
CA ASP A 89 10.89 2.91 -10.75
C ASP A 89 11.39 4.33 -10.47
N VAL A 90 12.66 4.59 -10.75
CA VAL A 90 13.25 5.92 -10.70
C VAL A 90 13.79 6.24 -12.09
N ASP A 91 13.07 7.10 -12.79
CA ASP A 91 13.37 7.45 -14.18
C ASP A 91 14.21 8.74 -14.28
N LYS A 92 15.01 8.85 -15.34
CA LYS A 92 15.76 10.06 -15.68
C LYS A 92 16.66 10.56 -14.55
N CYS A 93 17.48 9.66 -14.01
CA CYS A 93 18.37 9.93 -12.88
C CYS A 93 19.49 10.94 -13.18
N ASN A 94 19.56 11.49 -14.39
CA ASN A 94 20.49 12.54 -14.76
C ASN A 94 21.98 12.17 -14.49
N GLY A 95 22.35 10.93 -14.82
CA GLY A 95 23.70 10.41 -14.60
C GLY A 95 23.99 9.91 -13.18
N ARG A 96 23.04 10.02 -12.23
CA ARG A 96 23.22 9.65 -10.81
C ARG A 96 22.90 8.19 -10.50
N VAL A 97 22.66 7.34 -11.51
CA VAL A 97 22.24 5.94 -11.30
C VAL A 97 23.19 5.17 -10.40
N SER A 98 24.53 5.30 -10.60
CA SER A 98 25.51 4.59 -9.78
C SER A 98 25.54 5.07 -8.33
N GLU A 99 25.39 6.39 -8.10
CA GLU A 99 25.24 6.97 -6.76
C GLU A 99 24.01 6.41 -6.06
N PHE A 100 22.86 6.41 -6.73
CA PHE A 100 21.61 5.90 -6.17
C PHE A 100 21.67 4.40 -5.87
N LEU A 101 22.27 3.60 -6.77
CA LEU A 101 22.47 2.17 -6.53
C LEU A 101 23.31 1.91 -5.27
N GLN A 102 24.33 2.72 -5.01
CA GLN A 102 25.13 2.57 -3.80
C GLN A 102 24.30 2.85 -2.54
N VAL A 103 23.54 3.95 -2.52
CA VAL A 103 22.65 4.29 -1.40
C VAL A 103 21.62 3.17 -1.15
N LEU A 104 21.05 2.61 -2.22
CA LEU A 104 20.05 1.53 -2.12
C LEU A 104 20.67 0.21 -1.63
N LYS A 105 21.93 -0.08 -1.99
CA LYS A 105 22.65 -1.25 -1.47
C LYS A 105 22.85 -1.18 0.04
N ASP A 106 22.97 0.01 0.60
CA ASP A 106 23.18 0.21 2.05
C ASP A 106 21.85 0.27 2.82
N THR A 107 20.70 0.26 2.11
CA THR A 107 19.37 0.36 2.71
C THR A 107 18.82 -1.04 3.03
N PRO A 108 18.54 -1.40 4.31
CA PRO A 108 18.29 -2.79 4.73
C PRO A 108 16.99 -3.37 4.19
N TRP A 109 15.96 -2.56 3.92
CA TRP A 109 14.68 -2.99 3.37
C TRP A 109 14.62 -3.02 1.84
N VAL A 110 15.72 -2.66 1.14
CA VAL A 110 15.82 -2.82 -0.32
C VAL A 110 16.34 -4.22 -0.63
N LYS A 111 15.51 -5.00 -1.33
CA LYS A 111 15.78 -6.41 -1.65
C LYS A 111 16.60 -6.59 -2.91
N ALA A 112 16.34 -5.76 -3.92
CA ALA A 112 17.09 -5.78 -5.17
C ALA A 112 17.08 -4.40 -5.84
N ALA A 113 18.09 -4.09 -6.64
CA ALA A 113 18.05 -2.96 -7.55
C ALA A 113 18.99 -3.17 -8.75
N TRP A 114 18.64 -2.54 -9.88
CA TRP A 114 19.38 -2.62 -11.14
C TRP A 114 19.08 -1.44 -12.05
N ARG A 115 19.94 -1.22 -13.05
CA ARG A 115 19.73 -0.22 -14.09
C ARG A 115 18.56 -0.59 -14.98
N SER A 116 17.72 0.38 -15.31
CA SER A 116 16.63 0.20 -16.29
C SER A 116 17.19 -0.02 -17.72
N VAL A 117 16.32 -0.40 -18.65
CA VAL A 117 16.71 -0.64 -20.07
C VAL A 117 17.39 0.60 -20.72
N SER A 118 17.03 1.81 -20.28
CA SER A 118 17.62 3.05 -20.80
C SER A 118 18.98 3.43 -20.19
N TYR A 119 19.37 2.78 -19.10
CA TYR A 119 20.50 3.11 -18.23
C TYR A 119 20.47 4.51 -17.60
N ASP A 120 19.44 5.30 -17.91
CA ASP A 120 19.18 6.60 -17.28
C ASP A 120 18.14 6.51 -16.14
N GLY A 121 17.83 5.34 -15.71
CA GLY A 121 16.92 5.07 -14.61
C GLY A 121 17.29 3.78 -13.92
N LEU A 122 16.64 3.51 -12.79
CA LEU A 122 16.82 2.29 -12.03
C LEU A 122 15.48 1.68 -11.59
N LYS A 123 15.51 0.41 -11.33
CA LYS A 123 14.45 -0.37 -10.72
C LYS A 123 14.91 -0.82 -9.36
N LEU A 124 14.01 -0.79 -8.38
CA LEU A 124 14.29 -1.32 -7.06
C LEU A 124 13.09 -2.11 -6.54
N VAL A 125 13.39 -3.10 -5.72
CA VAL A 125 12.41 -3.96 -5.07
C VAL A 125 12.55 -3.82 -3.57
N VAL A 126 11.43 -3.61 -2.89
CA VAL A 126 11.33 -3.40 -1.45
C VAL A 126 10.38 -4.43 -0.85
N ARG A 127 10.75 -5.03 0.27
CA ARG A 127 9.89 -5.93 1.03
C ARG A 127 8.85 -5.12 1.80
N VAL A 128 7.56 -5.30 1.48
CA VAL A 128 6.44 -4.53 2.08
C VAL A 128 5.38 -5.40 2.76
N GLU A 129 5.25 -6.66 2.37
CA GLU A 129 4.29 -7.61 2.95
C GLU A 129 2.83 -7.11 2.91
N ALA A 130 2.42 -6.57 1.76
CA ALA A 130 1.03 -6.20 1.52
C ALA A 130 0.17 -7.43 1.19
N GLU A 131 -1.07 -7.44 1.63
CA GLU A 131 -2.00 -8.58 1.52
C GLU A 131 -3.22 -8.27 0.64
N SER A 132 -3.32 -7.05 0.15
CA SER A 132 -4.37 -6.59 -0.75
C SER A 132 -3.85 -5.52 -1.70
N VAL A 133 -4.59 -5.26 -2.76
CA VAL A 133 -4.26 -4.19 -3.73
C VAL A 133 -4.20 -2.82 -3.04
N ASP A 134 -5.12 -2.57 -2.12
CA ASP A 134 -5.18 -1.30 -1.41
C ASP A 134 -4.01 -1.12 -0.44
N GLU A 135 -3.65 -2.19 0.30
CA GLU A 135 -2.45 -2.18 1.13
C GLU A 135 -1.19 -2.00 0.30
N TYR A 136 -1.10 -2.69 -0.84
CA TYR A 136 0.03 -2.54 -1.76
C TYR A 136 0.17 -1.09 -2.24
N ARG A 137 -0.93 -0.46 -2.65
CA ARG A 137 -0.93 0.93 -3.12
C ARG A 137 -0.52 1.91 -2.02
N LEU A 138 -0.98 1.68 -0.79
CA LEU A 138 -0.59 2.49 0.36
C LEU A 138 0.88 2.29 0.71
N ALA A 139 1.33 1.04 0.86
CA ALA A 139 2.73 0.71 1.11
C ALA A 139 3.64 1.28 0.02
N TYR A 140 3.25 1.11 -1.26
CA TYR A 140 3.97 1.68 -2.39
C TYR A 140 4.14 3.20 -2.28
N ALA A 141 3.07 3.93 -1.98
CA ALA A 141 3.14 5.39 -1.84
C ALA A 141 4.11 5.82 -0.72
N LEU A 142 4.04 5.15 0.42
CA LEU A 142 4.92 5.45 1.55
C LEU A 142 6.38 5.09 1.25
N VAL A 143 6.64 3.94 0.64
CA VAL A 143 7.98 3.57 0.18
C VAL A 143 8.51 4.56 -0.85
N ALA A 144 7.71 4.92 -1.85
CA ALA A 144 8.11 5.87 -2.89
C ALA A 144 8.47 7.24 -2.30
N TRP A 145 7.70 7.70 -1.32
CA TRP A 145 8.02 8.94 -0.59
C TRP A 145 9.34 8.82 0.17
N HIS A 146 9.55 7.73 0.93
CA HIS A 146 10.80 7.52 1.68
C HIS A 146 12.02 7.38 0.76
N VAL A 147 11.90 6.65 -0.35
CA VAL A 147 12.96 6.56 -1.36
C VAL A 147 13.25 7.92 -1.97
N ALA A 148 12.22 8.72 -2.26
CA ALA A 148 12.40 10.07 -2.79
C ALA A 148 13.16 10.98 -1.81
N GLN A 149 12.91 10.87 -0.49
CA GLN A 149 13.68 11.58 0.52
C GLN A 149 15.14 11.07 0.58
N LEU A 150 15.31 9.75 0.56
CA LEU A 150 16.62 9.09 0.63
C LEU A 150 17.54 9.48 -0.54
N LEU A 151 17.00 9.50 -1.75
CA LEU A 151 17.74 9.81 -2.98
C LEU A 151 17.75 11.30 -3.33
N ALA A 152 16.97 12.13 -2.62
CA ALA A 152 16.63 13.50 -3.03
C ALA A 152 16.18 13.54 -4.51
N PHE A 153 15.36 12.55 -4.92
CA PHE A 153 14.91 12.35 -6.29
C PHE A 153 13.56 11.60 -6.36
N PRO A 154 12.61 12.01 -7.21
CA PRO A 154 11.26 11.42 -7.21
C PRO A 154 11.22 10.01 -7.80
N CYS A 155 10.31 9.17 -7.28
CA CYS A 155 9.94 7.89 -7.87
C CYS A 155 8.76 8.04 -8.85
N ASP A 156 8.66 7.13 -9.84
CA ASP A 156 7.51 7.07 -10.73
C ASP A 156 6.29 6.47 -10.02
N MET A 157 5.28 7.29 -9.75
CA MET A 157 4.04 6.87 -9.10
C MET A 157 3.13 6.01 -10.01
N SER A 158 3.46 5.80 -11.28
CA SER A 158 2.70 4.93 -12.17
C SER A 158 2.84 3.44 -11.85
N CYS A 159 3.89 3.05 -11.11
CA CYS A 159 4.17 1.67 -10.71
C CYS A 159 3.37 1.17 -9.50
N LYS A 160 2.43 1.94 -8.97
CA LYS A 160 1.52 1.55 -7.87
C LYS A 160 0.54 0.43 -8.20
N ASN A 161 0.49 -0.03 -9.46
CA ASN A 161 -0.26 -1.23 -9.84
C ASN A 161 0.59 -2.47 -9.54
N PRO A 162 0.15 -3.41 -8.69
CA PRO A 162 0.93 -4.58 -8.29
C PRO A 162 1.30 -5.49 -9.46
N THR A 163 0.48 -5.56 -10.49
CA THR A 163 0.74 -6.41 -11.67
C THR A 163 1.44 -5.68 -12.81
N ARG A 164 2.00 -4.48 -12.54
CA ARG A 164 2.77 -3.77 -13.56
C ARG A 164 4.02 -4.56 -13.96
N PRO A 165 4.19 -4.88 -15.27
CA PRO A 165 5.35 -5.62 -15.74
C PRO A 165 6.65 -4.80 -15.56
N CYS A 166 7.64 -5.39 -14.91
CA CYS A 166 8.99 -4.90 -14.83
C CYS A 166 9.81 -5.50 -15.97
N PHE A 167 10.14 -4.71 -16.97
CA PHE A 167 10.91 -5.18 -18.12
C PHE A 167 12.31 -5.65 -17.74
N ALA A 168 12.74 -6.74 -18.35
CA ALA A 168 14.12 -7.19 -18.27
C ALA A 168 15.07 -6.14 -18.80
N SER A 169 16.27 -6.12 -18.24
CA SER A 169 17.37 -5.24 -18.61
C SER A 169 18.67 -6.07 -18.68
N TYR A 170 19.78 -5.42 -18.91
CA TYR A 170 21.12 -5.98 -18.74
C TYR A 170 21.88 -5.11 -17.74
N ASP A 171 22.25 -5.69 -16.59
CA ASP A 171 23.02 -5.00 -15.58
C ASP A 171 23.89 -6.00 -14.80
N PRO A 172 25.18 -6.14 -15.14
CA PRO A 172 26.12 -7.00 -14.41
C PRO A 172 26.27 -6.64 -12.93
N GLU A 173 25.96 -5.40 -12.55
CA GLU A 173 26.04 -4.89 -11.17
C GLU A 173 24.71 -4.95 -10.41
N ALA A 174 23.64 -5.51 -11.03
CA ALA A 174 22.37 -5.72 -10.34
C ALA A 174 22.60 -6.42 -9.01
N PHE A 175 21.99 -5.96 -7.93
CA PHE A 175 22.13 -6.64 -6.64
C PHE A 175 20.83 -7.30 -6.18
N PHE A 176 21.00 -8.31 -5.35
CA PHE A 176 19.92 -9.03 -4.67
C PHE A 176 20.35 -9.37 -3.25
N ARG A 177 19.46 -9.15 -2.28
CA ARG A 177 19.64 -9.47 -0.86
C ARG A 177 18.56 -10.47 -0.45
N PRO A 178 18.93 -11.70 -0.04
CA PRO A 178 17.94 -12.70 0.41
C PRO A 178 17.29 -12.31 1.74
N ASP A 179 18.11 -11.88 2.72
CA ASP A 179 17.68 -11.53 4.08
C ASP A 179 17.38 -10.03 4.15
N THR A 180 16.21 -9.64 3.65
CA THR A 180 15.78 -8.24 3.56
C THR A 180 14.80 -7.92 4.66
N GLU A 181 15.02 -6.81 5.36
CA GLU A 181 14.06 -6.30 6.34
C GLU A 181 12.75 -5.87 5.65
N VAL A 182 11.64 -5.99 6.38
CA VAL A 182 10.36 -5.46 5.92
C VAL A 182 10.33 -3.96 6.13
N PHE A 183 9.99 -3.20 5.10
CA PHE A 183 9.78 -1.76 5.24
C PHE A 183 8.59 -1.51 6.20
N PRO A 184 8.77 -0.75 7.29
CA PRO A 184 7.81 -0.70 8.39
C PRO A 184 6.62 0.23 8.11
N TRP A 185 5.99 0.13 6.94
CA TRP A 185 4.93 1.04 6.52
C TRP A 185 3.68 0.98 7.43
N ARG A 186 3.30 -0.21 7.95
CA ARG A 186 2.16 -0.33 8.87
C ARG A 186 2.42 0.42 10.17
N ARG A 187 3.63 0.29 10.70
CA ARG A 187 4.06 1.03 11.89
C ARG A 187 4.05 2.53 11.63
N PHE A 188 4.56 2.97 10.47
CA PHE A 188 4.54 4.38 10.09
C PHE A 188 3.12 4.94 9.98
N VAL A 189 2.17 4.19 9.39
CA VAL A 189 0.74 4.57 9.33
C VAL A 189 0.17 4.72 10.73
N THR A 190 0.54 3.84 11.65
CA THR A 190 0.07 3.84 13.04
C THR A 190 0.60 5.03 13.84
N GLU A 191 1.90 5.29 13.72
CA GLU A 191 2.59 6.31 14.51
C GLU A 191 2.40 7.73 13.95
N HIS A 192 2.16 7.87 12.64
CA HIS A 192 2.14 9.17 11.94
C HIS A 192 0.94 9.33 10.99
N PRO A 193 -0.32 9.15 11.44
CA PRO A 193 -1.49 9.14 10.57
C PRO A 193 -1.69 10.45 9.79
N ASP A 194 -1.46 11.61 10.44
CA ASP A 194 -1.59 12.92 9.79
C ASP A 194 -0.54 13.08 8.68
N ARG A 195 0.69 12.66 8.96
CA ARG A 195 1.77 12.69 7.97
C ARG A 195 1.50 11.77 6.77
N VAL A 196 0.89 10.61 6.99
CA VAL A 196 0.43 9.73 5.91
C VAL A 196 -0.59 10.45 5.01
N GLY A 197 -1.56 11.16 5.61
CA GLY A 197 -2.53 11.97 4.87
C GLY A 197 -1.86 13.02 3.98
N GLU A 198 -0.89 13.75 4.52
CA GLU A 198 -0.11 14.75 3.79
C GLU A 198 0.68 14.13 2.63
N ILE A 199 1.39 13.01 2.87
CA ILE A 199 2.16 12.28 1.84
C ILE A 199 1.25 11.82 0.69
N LEU A 200 0.10 11.24 1.00
CA LEU A 200 -0.85 10.79 -0.02
C LEU A 200 -1.40 11.96 -0.84
N ALA A 201 -1.66 13.10 -0.20
CA ALA A 201 -2.09 14.32 -0.87
C ALA A 201 -0.97 14.90 -1.77
N GLU A 202 0.27 14.96 -1.28
CA GLU A 202 1.45 15.40 -2.03
C GLU A 202 1.66 14.55 -3.29
N LEU A 203 1.56 13.24 -3.15
CA LEU A 203 1.72 12.28 -4.25
C LEU A 203 0.49 12.18 -5.15
N LYS A 204 -0.59 12.92 -4.88
CA LYS A 204 -1.88 12.85 -5.60
C LYS A 204 -2.41 11.41 -5.69
N VAL A 205 -2.17 10.63 -4.66
CA VAL A 205 -2.69 9.27 -4.55
C VAL A 205 -4.08 9.36 -3.93
N LYS A 206 -5.09 8.82 -4.63
CA LYS A 206 -6.41 8.66 -4.01
C LYS A 206 -6.26 7.74 -2.80
N THR A 207 -6.74 8.17 -1.66
CA THR A 207 -6.85 7.30 -0.49
C THR A 207 -7.66 6.08 -0.89
N PRO A 208 -7.15 4.85 -0.72
CA PRO A 208 -7.92 3.66 -1.06
C PRO A 208 -9.29 3.68 -0.38
N ALA A 209 -10.34 3.25 -1.07
CA ALA A 209 -11.68 3.16 -0.46
C ALA A 209 -11.72 2.20 0.73
N SER A 210 -10.76 1.27 0.83
CA SER A 210 -10.52 0.40 1.99
C SER A 210 -9.66 1.07 3.06
N ALA A 211 -8.92 2.14 2.74
CA ALA A 211 -8.31 2.99 3.76
C ALA A 211 -9.34 3.94 4.40
N SER A 212 -10.55 4.06 3.81
CA SER A 212 -11.72 4.63 4.44
C SER A 212 -12.53 3.59 5.25
N LYS A 213 -12.26 2.28 5.10
CA LYS A 213 -12.43 1.29 6.17
C LYS A 213 -11.11 1.33 6.92
N PRO A 214 -11.11 1.79 8.17
CA PRO A 214 -9.85 2.03 8.84
C PRO A 214 -9.04 0.73 8.87
N LEU A 215 -7.83 0.76 8.31
CA LEU A 215 -6.71 0.02 8.85
C LEU A 215 -6.46 0.63 10.23
N VAL A 216 -7.50 0.59 11.02
CA VAL A 216 -7.47 1.12 12.35
C VAL A 216 -7.06 0.04 13.24
N ALA A 217 -5.94 0.18 13.66
CA ALA A 217 -5.84 -0.06 15.04
C ALA A 217 -4.65 0.66 15.60
N ALA A 218 -4.62 1.87 15.53
CA ALA A 218 -3.79 2.55 16.46
C ALA A 218 -4.65 3.17 17.53
N SER A 219 -4.25 2.95 18.76
CA SER A 219 -4.79 3.54 19.98
C SER A 219 -5.14 5.03 19.79
N GLY A 220 -4.38 5.78 18.99
CA GLY A 220 -4.61 7.19 18.69
C GLY A 220 -5.88 7.48 17.87
N MET A 221 -6.22 6.65 16.89
CA MET A 221 -7.43 6.92 16.06
C MET A 221 -8.72 6.61 16.80
N LEU A 222 -8.73 5.62 17.70
CA LEU A 222 -9.88 5.38 18.56
C LEU A 222 -10.08 6.54 19.56
N HIS A 223 -9.00 7.13 20.06
CA HIS A 223 -9.07 8.32 20.90
C HIS A 223 -9.62 9.50 20.10
N THR A 224 -9.15 9.74 18.89
CA THR A 224 -9.66 10.81 18.00
C THR A 224 -11.13 10.58 17.67
N PHE A 225 -11.49 9.37 17.21
CA PHE A 225 -12.89 8.99 16.96
C PHE A 225 -13.78 9.22 18.18
N PHE A 226 -13.34 8.79 19.36
CA PHE A 226 -14.12 8.95 20.58
C PHE A 226 -14.25 10.41 21.00
N ASN A 227 -13.20 11.21 20.88
CA ASN A 227 -13.22 12.64 21.15
C ASN A 227 -14.15 13.39 20.17
N GLU A 228 -14.08 13.10 18.87
CA GLU A 228 -15.00 13.64 17.87
C GLU A 228 -16.45 13.25 18.15
N PHE A 229 -16.66 11.99 18.54
CA PHE A 229 -17.99 11.52 18.92
C PHE A 229 -18.51 12.27 20.14
N LEU A 230 -17.70 12.48 21.17
CA LEU A 230 -18.06 13.27 22.37
C LEU A 230 -18.37 14.71 22.02
N ALA A 231 -17.58 15.35 21.15
CA ALA A 231 -17.77 16.73 20.73
C ALA A 231 -19.12 16.92 19.99
N GLN A 232 -19.53 15.92 19.19
CA GLN A 232 -20.79 15.96 18.43
C GLN A 232 -21.99 15.44 19.23
N ASN A 233 -21.75 14.69 20.30
CA ASN A 233 -22.79 14.05 21.10
C ASN A 233 -22.45 14.25 22.59
N PRO A 234 -22.83 15.39 23.19
CA PRO A 234 -22.56 15.61 24.60
C PRO A 234 -23.22 14.55 25.47
N PHE A 235 -22.45 14.05 26.44
CA PHE A 235 -22.93 13.05 27.39
C PHE A 235 -23.91 13.73 28.40
N VAL A 236 -25.15 13.33 28.36
CA VAL A 236 -26.21 13.92 29.20
C VAL A 236 -26.72 12.88 30.20
N ASP A 237 -26.86 13.28 31.46
CA ASP A 237 -27.45 12.40 32.48
C ASP A 237 -28.90 12.05 32.14
N GLY A 238 -29.30 10.81 32.41
CA GLY A 238 -30.59 10.25 31.99
C GLY A 238 -30.66 9.71 30.56
N LYS A 239 -29.70 10.03 29.66
CA LYS A 239 -29.62 9.53 28.27
C LYS A 239 -28.44 8.59 28.00
N LYS A 240 -27.83 8.04 29.03
CA LYS A 240 -26.62 7.23 28.95
C LYS A 240 -26.75 6.04 28.03
N ASN A 241 -27.87 5.30 28.10
CA ASN A 241 -28.13 4.15 27.25
C ASN A 241 -28.22 4.53 25.79
N GLU A 242 -28.90 5.61 25.45
CA GLU A 242 -29.02 6.12 24.09
C GLU A 242 -27.65 6.52 23.53
N PHE A 243 -26.85 7.22 24.33
CA PHE A 243 -25.50 7.63 23.99
C PHE A 243 -24.60 6.42 23.68
N LEU A 244 -24.57 5.40 24.54
CA LEU A 244 -23.72 4.22 24.37
C LEU A 244 -24.17 3.35 23.18
N LEU A 245 -25.47 3.19 22.97
CA LEU A 245 -26.02 2.52 21.79
C LEU A 245 -25.63 3.28 20.50
N LYS A 246 -25.69 4.62 20.54
CA LYS A 246 -25.29 5.46 19.41
C LYS A 246 -23.80 5.34 19.13
N LEU A 247 -22.94 5.34 20.17
CA LEU A 247 -21.50 5.11 20.03
C LEU A 247 -21.22 3.79 19.32
N GLY A 248 -21.84 2.69 19.76
CA GLY A 248 -21.70 1.36 19.12
C GLY A 248 -22.13 1.36 17.66
N ARG A 249 -23.30 1.97 17.34
CA ARG A 249 -23.78 2.07 15.95
C ARG A 249 -22.84 2.87 15.06
N ILE A 250 -22.37 4.03 15.54
CA ILE A 250 -21.45 4.87 14.75
C ILE A 250 -20.11 4.18 14.59
N ALA A 251 -19.60 3.50 15.63
CA ALA A 251 -18.39 2.69 15.52
C ALA A 251 -18.53 1.63 14.39
N ARG A 252 -19.67 0.93 14.31
CA ARG A 252 -19.94 -0.02 13.23
C ARG A 252 -19.95 0.64 11.85
N TYR A 253 -20.66 1.77 11.69
CA TYR A 253 -20.70 2.51 10.42
C TYR A 253 -19.35 3.07 10.01
N LYS A 254 -18.50 3.43 10.96
CA LYS A 254 -17.14 3.89 10.72
C LYS A 254 -16.17 2.73 10.48
N GLY A 255 -16.61 1.47 10.55
CA GLY A 255 -15.82 0.29 10.24
C GLY A 255 -14.86 -0.12 11.36
N VAL A 256 -15.12 0.26 12.62
CA VAL A 256 -14.37 -0.24 13.79
C VAL A 256 -14.49 -1.77 13.83
N GLY A 257 -13.37 -2.49 13.80
CA GLY A 257 -13.32 -3.95 13.84
C GLY A 257 -13.57 -4.53 15.24
N GLU A 258 -13.65 -5.85 15.35
CA GLU A 258 -13.93 -6.52 16.63
C GLU A 258 -12.84 -6.28 17.69
N GLU A 259 -11.58 -6.25 17.29
CA GLU A 259 -10.45 -5.98 18.22
C GLU A 259 -10.45 -4.53 18.70
N GLU A 260 -10.70 -3.58 17.77
CA GLU A 260 -10.82 -2.18 18.12
C GLU A 260 -12.05 -1.87 18.94
N LEU A 261 -13.14 -2.64 18.76
CA LEU A 261 -14.33 -2.52 19.58
C LEU A 261 -14.02 -2.84 21.06
N VAL A 262 -13.15 -3.82 21.31
CA VAL A 262 -12.68 -4.12 22.68
C VAL A 262 -11.94 -2.91 23.26
N ARG A 263 -11.02 -2.31 22.50
CA ARG A 263 -10.27 -1.11 22.91
C ARG A 263 -11.17 0.11 23.10
N LEU A 264 -12.14 0.30 22.19
CA LEU A 264 -13.14 1.37 22.30
C LEU A 264 -13.97 1.23 23.59
N LYS A 265 -14.36 0.01 23.95
CA LYS A 265 -15.08 -0.26 25.21
C LYS A 265 -14.23 0.08 26.42
N THR A 266 -12.94 -0.30 26.42
CA THR A 266 -12.00 0.06 27.49
C THR A 266 -11.87 1.57 27.63
N LEU A 267 -11.64 2.26 26.52
CA LEU A 267 -11.56 3.73 26.49
C LEU A 267 -12.85 4.41 26.97
N ALA A 268 -14.02 3.89 26.59
CA ALA A 268 -15.29 4.40 27.04
C ALA A 268 -15.49 4.20 28.56
N VAL A 269 -15.05 3.06 29.11
CA VAL A 269 -15.05 2.82 30.57
C VAL A 269 -14.16 3.83 31.27
N GLU A 270 -12.92 4.01 30.82
CA GLU A 270 -11.97 4.98 31.41
C GLU A 270 -12.50 6.41 31.44
N ARG A 271 -13.20 6.82 30.40
CA ARG A 271 -13.66 8.20 30.21
C ARG A 271 -15.04 8.49 30.79
N LEU A 272 -15.93 7.51 30.84
CA LEU A 272 -17.35 7.68 31.22
C LEU A 272 -17.69 7.05 32.58
N ALA A 273 -16.87 6.12 33.09
CA ALA A 273 -17.04 5.62 34.44
C ALA A 273 -16.80 6.78 35.44
N GLY A 274 -17.75 6.99 36.31
CA GLY A 274 -17.71 8.16 37.22
C GLY A 274 -18.48 9.41 36.71
N MET A 275 -18.83 9.47 35.41
CA MET A 275 -19.76 10.47 34.87
C MET A 275 -21.22 9.99 34.95
N GLY A 276 -21.53 9.20 36.00
CA GLY A 276 -22.86 8.66 36.25
C GLY A 276 -23.17 7.34 35.52
N CYS A 277 -22.19 6.69 34.85
CA CYS A 277 -22.29 5.32 34.34
C CYS A 277 -21.55 4.36 35.27
N ALA A 278 -22.14 3.21 35.59
CA ALA A 278 -21.40 2.11 36.17
C ALA A 278 -20.49 1.49 35.10
N ALA A 279 -19.24 1.21 35.44
CA ALA A 279 -18.26 0.67 34.52
C ALA A 279 -18.74 -0.62 33.80
N GLY A 280 -19.48 -1.48 34.51
CA GLY A 280 -20.03 -2.73 33.99
C GLY A 280 -21.17 -2.56 32.98
N ASP A 281 -21.85 -1.41 32.95
CA ASP A 281 -22.98 -1.15 32.04
C ASP A 281 -22.51 -0.63 30.67
N ILE A 282 -21.30 -0.10 30.57
CA ILE A 282 -20.78 0.57 29.37
C ILE A 282 -20.54 -0.43 28.23
N PRO A 283 -19.74 -1.50 28.39
CA PRO A 283 -19.43 -2.43 27.30
C PRO A 283 -20.65 -3.11 26.69
N PRO A 284 -21.62 -3.68 27.48
CA PRO A 284 -22.77 -4.36 26.88
C PRO A 284 -23.67 -3.45 26.04
N ARG A 285 -23.75 -2.16 26.37
CA ARG A 285 -24.56 -1.20 25.63
C ARG A 285 -23.90 -0.81 24.29
N ILE A 286 -22.56 -0.64 24.29
CA ILE A 286 -21.80 -0.41 23.06
C ILE A 286 -21.92 -1.63 22.14
N ASP A 287 -21.76 -2.85 22.68
CA ASP A 287 -21.91 -4.10 21.93
C ASP A 287 -23.33 -4.22 21.31
N SER A 288 -24.36 -3.88 22.06
CA SER A 288 -25.73 -3.88 21.52
C SER A 288 -25.88 -2.90 20.38
N GLY A 289 -25.37 -1.68 20.51
CA GLY A 289 -25.40 -0.69 19.44
C GLY A 289 -24.63 -1.13 18.19
N TYR A 290 -23.48 -1.78 18.40
CA TYR A 290 -22.63 -2.27 17.33
C TYR A 290 -23.23 -3.45 16.58
N ARG A 291 -23.78 -4.45 17.28
CA ARG A 291 -24.39 -5.67 16.68
C ARG A 291 -25.68 -5.38 15.92
N TYR A 292 -26.51 -4.48 16.43
CA TYR A 292 -27.82 -4.15 15.86
C TYR A 292 -27.81 -2.89 14.96
N ALA A 293 -26.63 -2.44 14.53
CA ALA A 293 -26.54 -1.40 13.55
C ALA A 293 -27.11 -1.86 12.21
N ASP A 294 -28.11 -1.15 11.72
CA ASP A 294 -28.64 -1.38 10.36
C ASP A 294 -27.69 -0.73 9.35
N MET A 295 -26.86 -1.55 8.72
CA MET A 295 -25.84 -1.11 7.76
C MET A 295 -26.44 -0.46 6.50
N ASN A 296 -27.76 -0.68 6.24
CA ASN A 296 -28.42 -0.12 5.06
C ASN A 296 -28.99 1.29 5.32
N LYS A 297 -29.13 1.70 6.58
CA LYS A 297 -29.76 2.98 6.95
C LYS A 297 -28.79 4.14 7.17
N GLY A 298 -27.50 3.90 7.25
CA GLY A 298 -26.52 4.94 7.57
C GLY A 298 -26.79 5.70 8.90
N PRO A 299 -25.87 6.53 9.39
CA PRO A 299 -26.13 7.39 10.54
C PRO A 299 -27.19 8.45 10.19
N GLU A 300 -28.22 8.59 11.01
CA GLU A 300 -29.22 9.66 10.85
C GLU A 300 -28.53 11.04 10.91
N THR A 301 -28.56 11.76 9.82
CA THR A 301 -28.06 13.15 9.76
C THR A 301 -29.10 14.12 10.34
N PRO A 302 -28.68 15.32 10.82
CA PRO A 302 -29.64 16.34 11.28
C PRO A 302 -30.72 16.66 10.25
N ALA A 303 -30.43 16.61 8.96
CA ALA A 303 -31.38 16.84 7.87
C ALA A 303 -32.42 15.72 7.73
N SER A 304 -32.11 14.46 8.06
CA SER A 304 -33.06 13.36 8.01
C SER A 304 -34.06 13.35 9.19
N ARG A 305 -33.76 14.06 10.28
CA ARG A 305 -34.66 14.25 11.43
C ARG A 305 -35.72 15.30 11.15
N ALA A 306 -35.42 16.33 10.37
CA ALA A 306 -36.38 17.39 10.05
C ALA A 306 -37.51 16.88 9.15
N HIS A 307 -37.28 15.85 8.33
CA HIS A 307 -38.33 15.27 7.43
C HIS A 307 -39.27 14.27 8.11
N LYS A 308 -38.95 13.78 9.33
CA LYS A 308 -39.82 12.88 10.10
C LYS A 308 -40.72 13.60 11.11
N ALA A 309 -40.58 14.92 11.23
CA ALA A 309 -41.36 15.76 12.17
C ALA A 309 -42.40 16.61 11.47
N GLN A 310 -42.67 16.41 10.19
CA GLN A 310 -43.82 16.88 9.41
C GLN A 310 -44.71 15.69 9.07
#